data_94d08f8672a7ea1d83ddf0c71e52465e
#
_entry.id   94d08f8672a7ea1d83ddf0c71e52465e
#
_cell.length_a   1.000
_cell.length_b   1.000
_cell.length_c   1.000
_cell.angle_alpha   90.00
_cell.angle_beta   90.00
_cell.angle_gamma   90.00
#
_symmetry.space_group_name_H-M   'P 1'
#
loop_
_entity.id
_entity.type
_entity.pdbx_description
1 polymer ?
#
loop_
_entity_poly.entity_id
_entity_poly.type
_entity_poly.pdbx_seq_one_letter_code
_entity_poly.pdbx_strand_id
1 'polypeptide(L)'
;TQNEIFILDHSTTSEEAAGHVGGNSGKGGDFLYRWGNPENYRRGDDSDQILGDQHSVNWIPPGYPGEGNLILFNNFHEDNQSAVLEFITPLEDGDYILEDSEPYGPETWQWIYMGDITTPMQGGAFRLENGNTLITQTHTSKILEVDMDGNVVWEYQHESEIGSSWIARAQKYSPNYLMDFTLGDLNGDGTLNILDIVILANLILSGDDSNPAGD
;
A
#
# COMPACT_ATOMS: atom_id res chain seq x y z
N THR A 1 3.78 -5.83 20.12
CA THR A 1 2.86 -5.14 19.19
C THR A 1 1.46 -5.18 19.77
N GLN A 2 0.58 -4.27 19.35
CA GLN A 2 -0.81 -4.28 19.78
C GLN A 2 -1.70 -5.14 18.86
N ASN A 3 -1.12 -5.65 17.78
CA ASN A 3 -1.81 -6.47 16.77
C ASN A 3 -3.08 -5.79 16.24
N GLU A 4 -3.02 -4.50 16.05
CA GLU A 4 -4.12 -3.71 15.50
C GLU A 4 -3.60 -2.59 14.61
N ILE A 5 -4.44 -2.09 13.74
CA ILE A 5 -4.27 -0.85 12.99
C ILE A 5 -5.29 0.17 13.47
N PHE A 6 -5.00 1.45 13.24
CA PHE A 6 -5.93 2.53 13.55
C PHE A 6 -5.80 3.67 12.54
N ILE A 7 -6.88 4.40 12.39
CA ILE A 7 -6.95 5.60 11.55
C ILE A 7 -7.14 6.80 12.45
N LEU A 8 -6.40 7.86 12.16
CA LEU A 8 -6.41 9.15 12.84
C LEU A 8 -6.67 10.26 11.82
N ASP A 9 -7.26 11.36 12.28
CA ASP A 9 -7.40 12.55 11.46
C ASP A 9 -6.09 13.32 11.36
N HIS A 10 -5.45 13.31 10.19
CA HIS A 10 -4.20 14.01 9.93
C HIS A 10 -4.39 15.52 9.63
N SER A 11 -5.62 16.02 9.57
CA SER A 11 -5.92 17.44 9.34
C SER A 11 -5.85 18.29 10.61
N THR A 12 -5.64 17.65 11.79
CA THR A 12 -5.54 18.31 13.08
C THR A 12 -4.26 19.13 13.24
N THR A 13 -4.35 20.27 13.91
CA THR A 13 -3.18 20.94 14.49
C THR A 13 -2.63 20.15 15.69
N SER A 14 -1.42 20.47 16.14
CA SER A 14 -0.84 19.79 17.33
C SER A 14 -1.68 19.99 18.60
N GLU A 15 -2.38 21.12 18.73
CA GLU A 15 -3.27 21.40 19.85
C GLU A 15 -4.55 20.56 19.77
N GLU A 16 -5.18 20.47 18.59
CA GLU A 16 -6.36 19.66 18.36
C GLU A 16 -6.06 18.17 18.52
N ALA A 17 -4.89 17.71 18.03
CA ALA A 17 -4.46 16.30 18.16
C ALA A 17 -4.22 15.89 19.62
N ALA A 18 -3.98 16.83 20.52
CA ALA A 18 -3.87 16.57 21.97
C ALA A 18 -5.22 16.51 22.68
N GLY A 19 -6.33 16.80 21.99
CA GLY A 19 -7.69 16.84 22.51
C GLY A 19 -8.65 15.90 21.79
N HIS A 20 -9.93 16.09 22.03
CA HIS A 20 -11.03 15.27 21.51
C HIS A 20 -11.92 16.04 20.52
N VAL A 21 -11.48 17.20 20.05
CA VAL A 21 -12.23 18.05 19.12
C VAL A 21 -11.28 18.72 18.13
N GLY A 22 -11.75 18.98 16.91
CA GLY A 22 -10.96 19.61 15.85
C GLY A 22 -10.60 18.67 14.71
N GLY A 23 -9.90 19.17 13.72
CA GLY A 23 -9.68 18.50 12.45
C GLY A 23 -10.94 18.39 11.59
N ASN A 24 -10.83 17.78 10.43
CA ASN A 24 -11.95 17.59 9.50
C ASN A 24 -13.02 16.62 10.06
N SER A 25 -12.61 15.67 10.88
CA SER A 25 -13.50 14.71 11.55
C SER A 25 -14.25 15.32 12.75
N GLY A 26 -13.76 16.45 13.29
CA GLY A 26 -14.25 17.04 14.53
C GLY A 26 -13.86 16.26 15.79
N LYS A 27 -13.06 15.17 15.67
CA LYS A 27 -12.73 14.25 16.78
C LYS A 27 -11.31 14.45 17.34
N GLY A 28 -10.59 15.50 16.88
CA GLY A 28 -9.24 15.80 17.34
C GLY A 28 -8.28 14.63 17.12
N GLY A 29 -7.56 14.22 18.15
CA GLY A 29 -6.62 13.10 18.12
C GLY A 29 -7.21 11.73 18.46
N ASP A 30 -8.54 11.61 18.55
CA ASP A 30 -9.18 10.33 18.82
C ASP A 30 -9.04 9.37 17.62
N PHE A 31 -9.03 8.07 17.92
CA PHE A 31 -9.07 7.04 16.88
C PHE A 31 -10.41 7.10 16.14
N LEU A 32 -10.35 7.26 14.83
CA LEU A 32 -11.52 7.21 13.96
C LEU A 32 -11.94 5.76 13.68
N TYR A 33 -10.96 4.87 13.61
CA TYR A 33 -11.15 3.45 13.31
C TYR A 33 -10.07 2.62 13.97
N ARG A 34 -10.42 1.40 14.39
CA ARG A 34 -9.51 0.42 14.98
C ARG A 34 -9.87 -0.98 14.47
N TRP A 35 -8.87 -1.78 14.09
CA TRP A 35 -9.14 -3.11 13.55
C TRP A 35 -7.98 -4.06 13.81
N GLY A 36 -8.30 -5.32 14.08
CA GLY A 36 -7.35 -6.41 14.19
C GLY A 36 -7.24 -7.05 15.56
N ASN A 37 -7.40 -6.27 16.66
CA ASN A 37 -7.45 -6.81 18.02
C ASN A 37 -8.48 -6.05 18.85
N PRO A 38 -9.73 -6.52 18.89
CA PRO A 38 -10.81 -5.83 19.60
C PRO A 38 -10.67 -5.83 21.12
N GLU A 39 -9.90 -6.73 21.72
CA GLU A 39 -9.64 -6.72 23.16
C GLU A 39 -9.03 -5.39 23.61
N ASN A 40 -8.17 -4.77 22.79
CA ASN A 40 -7.50 -3.49 23.06
C ASN A 40 -8.48 -2.33 23.32
N TYR A 41 -9.73 -2.43 22.86
CA TYR A 41 -10.78 -1.42 23.09
C TYR A 41 -12.06 -2.00 23.68
N ARG A 42 -11.94 -3.18 24.34
CA ARG A 42 -13.00 -3.84 25.15
C ARG A 42 -14.24 -4.21 24.33
N ARG A 43 -14.04 -4.69 23.10
CA ARG A 43 -15.09 -5.13 22.20
C ARG A 43 -14.92 -6.58 21.75
N GLY A 44 -14.18 -7.37 22.52
CA GLY A 44 -13.90 -8.77 22.24
C GLY A 44 -12.87 -9.34 23.19
N ASP A 45 -12.40 -10.53 22.89
CA ASP A 45 -11.35 -11.25 23.62
C ASP A 45 -10.26 -11.79 22.66
N ASP A 46 -9.31 -12.57 23.19
CA ASP A 46 -8.19 -13.14 22.43
C ASP A 46 -8.62 -13.93 21.18
N SER A 47 -9.81 -14.54 21.19
CA SER A 47 -10.31 -15.32 20.06
C SER A 47 -10.78 -14.47 18.88
N ASP A 48 -10.99 -13.18 19.11
CA ASP A 48 -11.41 -12.21 18.09
C ASP A 48 -10.22 -11.51 17.42
N GLN A 49 -8.99 -11.83 17.84
CA GLN A 49 -7.79 -11.24 17.26
C GLN A 49 -7.55 -11.76 15.85
N ILE A 50 -7.48 -10.84 14.88
CA ILE A 50 -7.25 -11.13 13.46
C ILE A 50 -5.78 -10.96 13.07
N LEU A 51 -5.12 -9.94 13.63
CA LEU A 51 -3.76 -9.56 13.23
C LEU A 51 -2.70 -10.10 14.18
N GLY A 52 -1.56 -10.52 13.62
CA GLY A 52 -0.36 -10.93 14.33
C GLY A 52 0.89 -10.27 13.77
N ASP A 53 1.47 -9.31 14.51
CA ASP A 53 2.68 -8.56 14.13
C ASP A 53 2.63 -7.97 12.70
N GLN A 54 1.50 -7.43 12.31
CA GLN A 54 1.28 -6.90 10.97
C GLN A 54 2.22 -5.74 10.62
N HIS A 55 2.52 -5.62 9.31
CA HIS A 55 3.36 -4.57 8.76
C HIS A 55 2.75 -3.98 7.48
N SER A 56 3.25 -2.81 7.09
CA SER A 56 3.01 -2.21 5.76
C SER A 56 1.53 -1.95 5.43
N VAL A 57 0.71 -1.57 6.44
CA VAL A 57 -0.65 -1.12 6.14
C VAL A 57 -0.61 0.11 5.24
N ASN A 58 -1.40 0.08 4.18
CA ASN A 58 -1.52 1.21 3.27
C ASN A 58 -2.88 1.20 2.55
N TRP A 59 -3.30 2.38 2.10
CA TRP A 59 -4.46 2.52 1.23
C TRP A 59 -4.10 2.08 -0.19
N ILE A 60 -5.02 1.38 -0.85
CA ILE A 60 -4.92 1.13 -2.28
C ILE A 60 -5.21 2.46 -3.01
N PRO A 61 -4.27 2.93 -3.86
CA PRO A 61 -4.39 4.24 -4.48
C PRO A 61 -5.59 4.39 -5.41
N PRO A 62 -6.05 5.64 -5.65
CA PRO A 62 -7.04 5.93 -6.68
C PRO A 62 -6.61 5.40 -8.06
N GLY A 63 -7.58 4.83 -8.79
CA GLY A 63 -7.38 4.25 -10.12
C GLY A 63 -6.88 2.80 -10.10
N TYR A 64 -6.51 2.25 -8.94
CA TYR A 64 -6.04 0.87 -8.82
C TYR A 64 -7.21 -0.07 -8.43
N PRO A 65 -7.20 -1.33 -8.86
CA PRO A 65 -8.20 -2.30 -8.41
C PRO A 65 -8.21 -2.45 -6.89
N GLY A 66 -9.38 -2.25 -6.29
CA GLY A 66 -9.52 -2.17 -4.82
C GLY A 66 -9.30 -0.76 -4.26
N GLU A 67 -9.31 0.28 -5.10
CA GLU A 67 -9.20 1.68 -4.66
C GLU A 67 -10.00 1.98 -3.38
N GLY A 68 -9.33 2.60 -2.40
CA GLY A 68 -9.94 2.97 -1.13
C GLY A 68 -10.01 1.85 -0.10
N ASN A 69 -9.64 0.61 -0.44
CA ASN A 69 -9.45 -0.46 0.53
C ASN A 69 -8.11 -0.32 1.24
N LEU A 70 -8.00 -0.92 2.42
CA LEU A 70 -6.72 -1.12 3.08
C LEU A 70 -6.12 -2.46 2.67
N ILE A 71 -4.80 -2.47 2.47
CA ILE A 71 -4.01 -3.68 2.27
C ILE A 71 -2.84 -3.70 3.25
N LEU A 72 -2.51 -4.89 3.78
CA LEU A 72 -1.41 -5.06 4.72
C LEU A 72 -0.77 -6.45 4.63
N PHE A 73 0.42 -6.56 5.21
CA PHE A 73 1.12 -7.83 5.42
C PHE A 73 0.92 -8.27 6.88
N ASN A 74 0.24 -9.39 7.10
CA ASN A 74 0.02 -10.00 8.41
C ASN A 74 1.06 -11.11 8.65
N ASN A 75 2.00 -10.90 9.56
CA ASN A 75 3.14 -11.81 9.74
C ASN A 75 2.75 -13.16 10.34
N PHE A 76 1.82 -13.14 11.29
CA PHE A 76 1.29 -14.35 11.94
C PHE A 76 -0.22 -14.41 11.77
N HIS A 77 -0.66 -14.94 10.63
CA HIS A 77 -2.08 -15.10 10.32
C HIS A 77 -2.64 -16.40 10.89
N GLU A 78 -2.13 -17.54 10.42
CA GLU A 78 -2.49 -18.88 10.90
C GLU A 78 -1.21 -19.73 11.05
N ASP A 79 -1.07 -20.49 12.12
CA ASP A 79 0.01 -21.46 12.33
C ASP A 79 1.43 -20.93 12.00
N ASN A 80 1.69 -19.65 12.29
CA ASN A 80 2.91 -18.91 11.92
C ASN A 80 3.10 -18.67 10.41
N GLN A 81 2.10 -18.91 9.58
CA GLN A 81 2.10 -18.51 8.18
C GLN A 81 1.76 -17.02 8.06
N SER A 82 2.45 -16.34 7.16
CA SER A 82 2.11 -14.96 6.82
C SER A 82 1.00 -14.90 5.77
N ALA A 83 0.25 -13.80 5.78
CA ALA A 83 -0.77 -13.52 4.78
C ALA A 83 -0.72 -12.07 4.32
N VAL A 84 -1.21 -11.79 3.13
CA VAL A 84 -1.58 -10.45 2.70
C VAL A 84 -3.08 -10.33 2.75
N LEU A 85 -3.58 -9.33 3.44
CA LEU A 85 -5.01 -9.07 3.61
C LEU A 85 -5.40 -7.75 2.95
N GLU A 86 -6.46 -7.77 2.15
CA GLU A 86 -7.14 -6.58 1.67
C GLU A 86 -8.56 -6.54 2.24
N PHE A 87 -8.98 -5.41 2.77
CA PHE A 87 -10.32 -5.28 3.35
C PHE A 87 -10.91 -3.87 3.18
N ILE A 88 -12.24 -3.82 3.22
CA ILE A 88 -13.02 -2.60 3.10
C ILE A 88 -13.32 -2.09 4.51
N THR A 89 -12.97 -0.85 4.80
CA THR A 89 -13.33 -0.23 6.09
C THR A 89 -14.81 0.11 6.12
N PRO A 90 -15.48 0.04 7.29
CA PRO A 90 -16.92 0.35 7.42
C PRO A 90 -17.14 1.88 7.45
N LEU A 91 -16.76 2.58 6.37
CA LEU A 91 -16.91 4.02 6.23
C LEU A 91 -18.26 4.34 5.58
N GLU A 92 -19.14 5.06 6.29
CA GLU A 92 -20.44 5.52 5.81
C GLU A 92 -20.59 7.01 6.13
N ASP A 93 -20.98 7.80 5.15
CA ASP A 93 -21.20 9.25 5.28
C ASP A 93 -20.06 10.04 5.95
N GLY A 94 -18.82 9.53 5.86
CA GLY A 94 -17.61 10.14 6.43
C GLY A 94 -17.25 9.67 7.84
N ASP A 95 -18.04 8.80 8.45
CA ASP A 95 -17.76 8.17 9.75
C ASP A 95 -17.52 6.66 9.62
N TYR A 96 -16.58 6.13 10.42
CA TYR A 96 -16.37 4.70 10.54
C TYR A 96 -17.39 4.13 11.53
N ILE A 97 -18.23 3.21 11.04
CA ILE A 97 -19.33 2.66 11.82
C ILE A 97 -18.81 1.68 12.87
N LEU A 98 -19.24 1.89 14.09
CA LEU A 98 -19.04 0.99 15.23
C LEU A 98 -20.39 0.67 15.83
N GLU A 99 -20.86 -0.54 15.64
CA GLU A 99 -22.12 -1.02 16.21
C GLU A 99 -22.02 -1.19 17.72
N ASP A 100 -23.15 -1.05 18.40
CA ASP A 100 -23.22 -1.22 19.85
C ASP A 100 -22.79 -2.63 20.26
N SER A 101 -21.79 -2.70 21.15
CA SER A 101 -21.24 -3.95 21.71
C SER A 101 -20.43 -4.82 20.74
N GLU A 102 -20.35 -4.49 19.45
CA GLU A 102 -19.55 -5.20 18.47
C GLU A 102 -18.18 -4.55 18.25
N PRO A 103 -17.17 -5.27 17.78
CA PRO A 103 -15.93 -4.67 17.31
C PRO A 103 -16.15 -3.89 16.01
N TYR A 104 -15.17 -3.07 15.63
CA TYR A 104 -15.15 -2.53 14.28
C TYR A 104 -15.05 -3.65 13.24
N GLY A 105 -15.92 -3.61 12.24
CA GLY A 105 -15.80 -4.44 11.04
C GLY A 105 -14.60 -4.06 10.16
N PRO A 106 -14.34 -4.83 9.10
CA PRO A 106 -15.10 -6.02 8.73
C PRO A 106 -14.69 -7.26 9.56
N GLU A 107 -15.53 -8.27 9.61
CA GLU A 107 -15.22 -9.57 10.22
C GLU A 107 -14.27 -10.40 9.34
N THR A 108 -14.18 -10.06 8.06
CA THR A 108 -13.38 -10.78 7.08
C THR A 108 -12.78 -9.82 6.06
N TRP A 109 -11.95 -10.34 5.18
CA TRP A 109 -11.25 -9.61 4.14
C TRP A 109 -11.91 -9.76 2.77
N GLN A 110 -11.66 -8.81 1.89
CA GLN A 110 -12.09 -8.82 0.49
C GLN A 110 -11.22 -9.74 -0.38
N TRP A 111 -9.92 -9.77 -0.07
CA TRP A 111 -8.95 -10.62 -0.74
C TRP A 111 -7.87 -11.03 0.25
N ILE A 112 -7.39 -12.27 0.08
CA ILE A 112 -6.28 -12.82 0.85
C ILE A 112 -5.30 -13.56 -0.05
N TYR A 113 -4.02 -13.42 0.25
CA TYR A 113 -2.98 -14.27 -0.29
C TYR A 113 -2.26 -15.00 0.84
N MET A 114 -2.31 -16.33 0.80
CA MET A 114 -1.66 -17.24 1.74
C MET A 114 -0.75 -18.25 1.03
N GLY A 115 -0.07 -17.83 -0.05
CA GLY A 115 0.91 -18.68 -0.74
C GLY A 115 2.11 -19.02 0.16
N ASP A 116 3.18 -19.55 -0.45
CA ASP A 116 4.42 -19.88 0.30
C ASP A 116 5.16 -18.61 0.73
N ILE A 117 4.57 -17.88 1.70
CA ILE A 117 5.15 -16.70 2.33
C ILE A 117 5.18 -16.90 3.85
N THR A 118 6.37 -16.73 4.43
CA THR A 118 6.58 -16.76 5.88
C THR A 118 7.68 -15.80 6.25
N THR A 119 7.38 -14.79 7.04
CA THR A 119 8.37 -13.87 7.59
C THR A 119 7.91 -13.38 8.96
N PRO A 120 8.71 -13.60 10.03
CA PRO A 120 8.29 -13.28 11.39
C PRO A 120 8.33 -11.79 11.71
N MET A 121 8.89 -10.95 10.86
CA MET A 121 8.91 -9.50 11.04
C MET A 121 9.08 -8.77 9.71
N GLN A 122 8.63 -7.53 9.66
CA GLN A 122 8.62 -6.71 8.46
C GLN A 122 7.79 -7.36 7.33
N GLY A 123 8.11 -7.07 6.08
CA GLY A 123 7.30 -7.48 4.95
C GLY A 123 6.49 -6.32 4.38
N GLY A 124 5.97 -6.51 3.20
CA GLY A 124 5.20 -5.48 2.54
C GLY A 124 4.25 -6.04 1.50
N ALA A 125 3.16 -5.34 1.30
CA ALA A 125 2.18 -5.65 0.26
C ALA A 125 1.66 -4.35 -0.36
N PHE A 126 1.73 -4.26 -1.68
CA PHE A 126 1.28 -3.09 -2.43
C PHE A 126 0.49 -3.53 -3.65
N ARG A 127 -0.74 -3.04 -3.78
CA ARG A 127 -1.52 -3.20 -4.99
C ARG A 127 -0.86 -2.42 -6.13
N LEU A 128 -0.81 -3.01 -7.31
CA LEU A 128 -0.29 -2.40 -8.53
C LEU A 128 -1.43 -1.96 -9.44
N GLU A 129 -1.14 -1.07 -10.36
CA GLU A 129 -2.10 -0.52 -11.32
C GLU A 129 -2.77 -1.60 -12.18
N ASN A 130 -2.03 -2.66 -12.53
CA ASN A 130 -2.55 -3.81 -13.28
C ASN A 130 -3.41 -4.78 -12.47
N GLY A 131 -3.64 -4.51 -11.18
CA GLY A 131 -4.39 -5.34 -10.25
C GLY A 131 -3.56 -6.39 -9.51
N ASN A 132 -2.33 -6.64 -9.90
CA ASN A 132 -1.44 -7.54 -9.17
C ASN A 132 -1.02 -6.94 -7.82
N THR A 133 -0.50 -7.77 -6.94
CA THR A 133 0.05 -7.33 -5.65
C THR A 133 1.54 -7.63 -5.59
N LEU A 134 2.35 -6.61 -5.31
CA LEU A 134 3.77 -6.77 -5.03
C LEU A 134 3.94 -7.12 -3.55
N ILE A 135 4.56 -8.26 -3.26
CA ILE A 135 4.76 -8.77 -1.90
C ILE A 135 6.25 -8.88 -1.63
N THR A 136 6.68 -8.40 -0.46
CA THR A 136 8.06 -8.55 0.02
C THR A 136 8.11 -9.53 1.18
N GLN A 137 8.84 -10.62 1.01
CA GLN A 137 9.14 -11.58 2.06
C GLN A 137 10.54 -11.30 2.61
N THR A 138 10.60 -10.61 3.73
CA THR A 138 11.82 -10.01 4.26
C THR A 138 12.93 -11.01 4.55
N HIS A 139 12.63 -12.08 5.31
CA HIS A 139 13.65 -13.01 5.80
C HIS A 139 14.31 -13.84 4.70
N THR A 140 13.60 -14.12 3.64
CA THR A 140 14.13 -14.85 2.49
C THR A 140 14.65 -13.93 1.42
N SER A 141 14.52 -12.60 1.60
CA SER A 141 14.90 -11.58 0.60
C SER A 141 14.22 -11.81 -0.76
N LYS A 142 12.97 -12.25 -0.71
CA LYS A 142 12.17 -12.59 -1.89
C LYS A 142 11.12 -11.52 -2.14
N ILE A 143 10.94 -11.15 -3.39
CA ILE A 143 9.88 -10.25 -3.84
C ILE A 143 9.03 -11.03 -4.83
N LEU A 144 7.72 -10.99 -4.64
CA LEU A 144 6.73 -11.66 -5.48
C LEU A 144 5.78 -10.64 -6.09
N GLU A 145 5.34 -10.88 -7.31
CA GLU A 145 4.15 -10.26 -7.87
C GLU A 145 3.11 -11.36 -8.07
N VAL A 146 1.93 -11.21 -7.46
CA VAL A 146 0.83 -12.17 -7.54
C VAL A 146 -0.39 -11.53 -8.17
N ASP A 147 -1.13 -12.28 -8.99
CA ASP A 147 -2.39 -11.82 -9.57
C ASP A 147 -3.56 -11.93 -8.55
N MET A 148 -4.76 -11.50 -8.95
CA MET A 148 -5.94 -11.54 -8.10
C MET A 148 -6.42 -12.97 -7.78
N ASP A 149 -6.04 -13.96 -8.59
CA ASP A 149 -6.35 -15.38 -8.39
C ASP A 149 -5.30 -16.07 -7.48
N GLY A 150 -4.25 -15.33 -7.05
CA GLY A 150 -3.19 -15.83 -6.19
C GLY A 150 -2.07 -16.57 -6.93
N ASN A 151 -1.99 -16.45 -8.26
CA ASN A 151 -0.87 -17.03 -9.00
C ASN A 151 0.34 -16.09 -8.94
N VAL A 152 1.53 -16.65 -8.71
CA VAL A 152 2.79 -15.92 -8.81
C VAL A 152 3.09 -15.69 -10.29
N VAL A 153 3.07 -14.42 -10.71
CA VAL A 153 3.34 -14.02 -12.10
C VAL A 153 4.75 -13.52 -12.31
N TRP A 154 5.43 -13.13 -11.23
CA TRP A 154 6.83 -12.74 -11.24
C TRP A 154 7.45 -12.95 -9.86
N GLU A 155 8.73 -13.29 -9.81
CA GLU A 155 9.49 -13.38 -8.57
C GLU A 155 10.93 -12.90 -8.76
N TYR A 156 11.49 -12.37 -7.68
CA TYR A 156 12.89 -12.00 -7.56
C TYR A 156 13.43 -12.52 -6.24
N GLN A 157 14.54 -13.24 -6.31
CA GLN A 157 15.29 -13.70 -5.16
C GLN A 157 16.61 -12.93 -5.08
N HIS A 158 16.80 -12.17 -4.01
CA HIS A 158 18.09 -11.53 -3.77
C HIS A 158 19.06 -12.54 -3.15
N GLU A 159 20.20 -12.72 -3.79
CA GLU A 159 21.32 -13.50 -3.28
C GLU A 159 22.36 -12.56 -2.69
N SER A 160 22.73 -12.76 -1.43
CA SER A 160 23.78 -11.99 -0.78
C SER A 160 25.11 -12.73 -0.80
N GLU A 161 26.17 -12.08 -1.25
CA GLU A 161 27.53 -12.61 -1.19
C GLU A 161 28.10 -12.62 0.26
N ILE A 162 27.47 -11.92 1.22
CA ILE A 162 28.02 -11.64 2.56
C ILE A 162 27.11 -12.18 3.69
N GLY A 163 26.41 -13.30 3.49
CA GLY A 163 25.51 -13.87 4.48
C GLY A 163 24.03 -13.49 4.26
N SER A 164 23.19 -13.57 5.30
CA SER A 164 21.77 -13.24 5.18
C SER A 164 21.56 -11.74 4.90
N SER A 165 20.92 -11.41 3.83
CA SER A 165 20.40 -10.06 3.57
C SER A 165 18.89 -10.06 3.79
N TRP A 166 18.35 -8.93 4.23
CA TRP A 166 16.92 -8.74 4.41
C TRP A 166 16.45 -7.58 3.55
N ILE A 167 15.39 -7.79 2.79
CA ILE A 167 14.69 -6.72 2.10
C ILE A 167 13.48 -6.35 2.94
N ALA A 168 13.54 -5.20 3.61
CA ALA A 168 12.47 -4.77 4.50
C ALA A 168 11.13 -4.59 3.78
N ARG A 169 11.18 -3.95 2.60
CA ARG A 169 10.03 -3.62 1.77
C ARG A 169 10.48 -3.22 0.38
N ALA A 170 9.70 -3.60 -0.64
CA ALA A 170 9.86 -3.15 -2.01
C ALA A 170 8.64 -2.36 -2.47
N GLN A 171 8.85 -1.41 -3.37
CA GLN A 171 7.79 -0.70 -4.09
C GLN A 171 8.14 -0.69 -5.58
N LYS A 172 7.11 -0.71 -6.41
CA LYS A 172 7.25 -0.63 -7.86
C LYS A 172 6.75 0.73 -8.33
N TYR A 173 7.58 1.40 -9.10
CA TYR A 173 7.27 2.69 -9.69
C TYR A 173 7.19 2.56 -11.20
N SER A 174 6.45 3.45 -11.84
CA SER A 174 6.46 3.52 -13.30
C SER A 174 7.87 3.89 -13.80
N PRO A 175 8.25 3.49 -15.01
CA PRO A 175 9.54 3.88 -15.59
C PRO A 175 9.77 5.39 -15.62
N ASN A 176 8.69 6.16 -15.68
CA ASN A 176 8.71 7.62 -15.76
C ASN A 176 8.60 8.32 -14.39
N TYR A 177 8.57 7.58 -13.28
CA TYR A 177 8.35 8.14 -11.93
C TYR A 177 9.34 9.23 -11.54
N LEU A 178 10.61 9.12 -11.99
CA LEU A 178 11.65 10.10 -11.70
C LEU A 178 11.90 11.08 -12.85
N MET A 179 11.06 11.04 -13.88
CA MET A 179 11.21 11.88 -15.05
C MET A 179 10.17 13.00 -15.00
N ASP A 180 10.65 14.23 -14.77
CA ASP A 180 9.84 15.46 -14.82
C ASP A 180 9.48 15.88 -16.26
N PHE A 181 9.28 14.92 -17.16
CA PHE A 181 8.89 15.24 -18.53
C PHE A 181 7.68 14.43 -18.99
N THR A 182 6.81 15.07 -19.73
CA THR A 182 5.73 14.43 -20.47
C THR A 182 6.30 13.85 -21.76
N LEU A 183 6.10 12.55 -22.00
CA LEU A 183 6.57 11.92 -23.25
C LEU A 183 6.02 12.68 -24.45
N GLY A 184 6.92 13.10 -25.35
CA GLY A 184 6.59 13.96 -26.49
C GLY A 184 6.67 15.46 -26.24
N ASP A 185 6.87 15.93 -25.02
CA ASP A 185 7.16 17.32 -24.67
C ASP A 185 8.68 17.57 -24.79
N LEU A 186 9.09 17.85 -26.02
CA LEU A 186 10.50 17.96 -26.39
C LEU A 186 11.13 19.30 -26.00
N ASN A 187 10.32 20.32 -25.76
CA ASN A 187 10.77 21.63 -25.31
C ASN A 187 10.70 21.81 -23.79
N GLY A 188 10.04 20.87 -23.06
CA GLY A 188 9.93 20.89 -21.60
C GLY A 188 8.99 21.97 -21.05
N ASP A 189 8.02 22.46 -21.87
CA ASP A 189 7.10 23.53 -21.44
C ASP A 189 5.81 22.99 -20.76
N GLY A 190 5.68 21.66 -20.65
CA GLY A 190 4.54 20.96 -20.04
C GLY A 190 3.31 20.86 -20.95
N THR A 191 3.42 21.22 -22.25
CA THR A 191 2.29 21.26 -23.18
C THR A 191 2.63 20.56 -24.49
N LEU A 192 1.98 19.46 -24.81
CA LEU A 192 2.12 18.80 -26.12
C LEU A 192 1.50 19.66 -27.23
N ASN A 193 2.36 20.18 -28.11
CA ASN A 193 1.94 21.08 -29.17
C ASN A 193 2.83 20.99 -30.44
N ILE A 194 2.58 21.89 -31.42
CA ILE A 194 3.31 21.90 -32.69
C ILE A 194 4.82 22.15 -32.51
N LEU A 195 5.25 22.80 -31.43
CA LEU A 195 6.65 23.10 -31.21
C LEU A 195 7.45 21.81 -30.95
N ASP A 196 6.86 20.85 -30.26
CA ASP A 196 7.45 19.54 -30.01
C ASP A 196 7.64 18.78 -31.32
N ILE A 197 6.64 18.84 -32.22
CA ILE A 197 6.74 18.22 -33.54
C ILE A 197 7.86 18.83 -34.35
N VAL A 198 8.08 20.14 -34.28
CA VAL A 198 9.19 20.83 -34.97
C VAL A 198 10.54 20.39 -34.40
N ILE A 199 10.63 20.25 -33.08
CA ILE A 199 11.87 19.75 -32.44
C ILE A 199 12.12 18.30 -32.85
N LEU A 200 11.12 17.44 -32.81
CA LEU A 200 11.23 16.04 -33.23
C LEU A 200 11.72 15.94 -34.69
N ALA A 201 11.13 16.74 -35.58
CA ALA A 201 11.54 16.76 -36.97
C ALA A 201 13.01 17.19 -37.13
N ASN A 202 13.48 18.18 -36.37
CA ASN A 202 14.86 18.61 -36.37
C ASN A 202 15.82 17.54 -35.82
N LEU A 203 15.45 16.84 -34.76
CA LEU A 203 16.24 15.72 -34.18
C LEU A 203 16.40 14.61 -35.24
N ILE A 204 15.31 14.20 -35.88
CA ILE A 204 15.34 13.19 -36.95
C ILE A 204 16.26 13.63 -38.12
N LEU A 205 16.15 14.88 -38.53
CA LEU A 205 16.97 15.41 -39.64
C LEU A 205 18.45 15.57 -39.29
N SER A 206 18.77 15.84 -38.02
CA SER A 206 20.13 15.95 -37.52
C SER A 206 20.78 14.61 -37.20
N GLY A 207 19.96 13.54 -37.04
CA GLY A 207 20.42 12.24 -36.56
C GLY A 207 20.82 12.25 -35.08
N ASP A 208 20.30 13.22 -34.32
CA ASP A 208 20.52 13.32 -32.86
C ASP A 208 19.42 12.60 -32.12
N ASP A 209 19.78 11.54 -31.40
CA ASP A 209 18.89 10.68 -30.58
C ASP A 209 19.10 10.90 -29.06
N SER A 210 19.73 12.03 -28.68
CA SER A 210 20.06 12.28 -27.28
C SER A 210 18.93 12.79 -26.40
N ASN A 211 17.74 13.10 -26.95
CA ASN A 211 16.62 13.61 -26.18
C ASN A 211 15.69 12.48 -25.70
N PRO A 212 15.66 12.19 -24.38
CA PRO A 212 14.88 11.06 -23.81
C PRO A 212 13.36 11.26 -23.92
N ALA A 213 12.86 12.48 -24.17
CA ALA A 213 11.42 12.74 -24.33
C ALA A 213 10.92 12.38 -25.75
N GLY A 214 11.81 11.98 -26.65
CA GLY A 214 11.50 11.62 -28.04
C GLY A 214 11.37 10.11 -28.30
N ASP A 215 11.69 9.24 -27.34
CA ASP A 215 11.67 7.77 -27.49
C ASP A 215 10.30 7.14 -27.09
#